data_795a8355e10214fc5c0b55cff61a5de6
#
_entry.id   795a8355e10214fc5c0b55cff61a5de6
#
_cell.length_a   1.000
_cell.length_b   1.000
_cell.length_c   1.000
_cell.angle_alpha   90.00
_cell.angle_beta   90.00
_cell.angle_gamma   90.00
#
_symmetry.space_group_name_H-M   'P 1'
#
loop_
_entity.id
_entity.type
_entity.pdbx_description
1 polymer ?
#
loop_
_entity_poly.entity_id
_entity_poly.type
_entity_poly.pdbx_seq_one_letter_code
_entity_poly.pdbx_strand_id
1 'polypeptide(L)'
;MNMPLKTVICGTGFGTFYAEAVFRDKKNFKLAGIVARGSERSQKCAEHYGVPLYESVSQVPSDIDIACVAIRTGALGGNGTEISIEFLKKGISVILEQPVHHKEIAECFKFARSNNCCFMTGDLYLNMPEIRR
;
A
#
# COMPACT_ATOMS: atom_id res chain seq x y z
N MET A 1 -17.69 -15.01 -10.38
CA MET A 1 -16.87 -15.03 -9.16
C MET A 1 -15.77 -13.99 -9.25
N ASN A 2 -15.66 -13.15 -8.25
CA ASN A 2 -14.60 -12.16 -8.22
C ASN A 2 -13.28 -12.82 -7.80
N MET A 3 -12.22 -12.55 -8.55
CA MET A 3 -10.87 -12.99 -8.17
C MET A 3 -10.35 -12.11 -7.03
N PRO A 4 -9.54 -12.68 -6.13
CA PRO A 4 -8.90 -11.88 -5.09
C PRO A 4 -8.07 -10.75 -5.69
N LEU A 5 -8.07 -9.59 -5.03
CA LEU A 5 -7.29 -8.44 -5.46
C LEU A 5 -5.80 -8.67 -5.17
N LYS A 6 -4.99 -8.60 -6.20
CA LYS A 6 -3.54 -8.72 -6.06
C LYS A 6 -3.00 -7.47 -5.38
N THR A 7 -2.38 -7.66 -4.23
CA THR A 7 -1.99 -6.57 -3.33
C THR A 7 -0.51 -6.64 -3.01
N VAL A 8 0.17 -5.51 -3.09
CA VAL A 8 1.55 -5.37 -2.58
C VAL A 8 1.54 -4.47 -1.36
N ILE A 9 2.47 -4.73 -0.44
CA ILE A 9 2.64 -3.96 0.78
C ILE A 9 3.97 -3.23 0.70
N CYS A 10 3.93 -1.92 0.84
CA CYS A 10 5.09 -1.05 0.78
C CYS A 10 5.49 -0.64 2.20
N GLY A 11 6.69 -1.04 2.63
CA GLY A 11 7.17 -0.81 3.99
C GLY A 11 6.99 -2.03 4.88
N THR A 12 8.00 -2.32 5.71
CA THR A 12 8.03 -3.50 6.58
C THR A 12 8.05 -3.16 8.08
N GLY A 13 7.82 -1.91 8.43
CA GLY A 13 7.53 -1.50 9.79
C GLY A 13 6.04 -1.69 10.08
N PHE A 14 5.28 -0.62 10.07
CA PHE A 14 3.83 -0.67 10.24
C PHE A 14 3.14 -1.47 9.12
N GLY A 15 3.77 -1.57 7.96
CA GLY A 15 3.25 -2.35 6.84
C GLY A 15 3.02 -3.83 7.16
N THR A 16 3.68 -4.38 8.19
CA THR A 16 3.45 -5.77 8.59
C THR A 16 2.02 -6.01 9.06
N PHE A 17 1.35 -5.02 9.61
CA PHE A 17 -0.07 -5.14 9.97
C PHE A 17 -0.94 -5.30 8.72
N TYR A 18 -0.66 -4.52 7.68
CA TYR A 18 -1.34 -4.66 6.39
C TYR A 18 -1.04 -6.01 5.74
N ALA A 19 0.22 -6.42 5.75
CA ALA A 19 0.62 -7.70 5.15
C ALA A 19 -0.09 -8.87 5.82
N GLU A 20 -0.16 -8.87 7.14
CA GLU A 20 -0.82 -9.93 7.89
C GLU A 20 -2.33 -9.96 7.60
N ALA A 21 -2.98 -8.80 7.56
CA ALA A 21 -4.40 -8.71 7.26
C ALA A 21 -4.71 -9.21 5.84
N VAL A 22 -3.93 -8.77 4.87
CA VAL A 22 -4.08 -9.18 3.47
C VAL A 22 -3.82 -10.69 3.30
N PHE A 23 -2.78 -11.19 3.94
CA PHE A 23 -2.42 -12.61 3.86
C PHE A 23 -3.50 -13.52 4.45
N ARG A 24 -4.17 -13.07 5.52
CA ARG A 24 -5.23 -13.86 6.16
C ARG A 24 -6.54 -13.87 5.39
N ASP A 25 -6.86 -12.79 4.71
CA ASP A 25 -8.12 -12.67 3.96
C ASP A 25 -7.94 -13.15 2.51
N LYS A 26 -7.73 -14.45 2.36
CA LYS A 26 -7.47 -15.06 1.05
C LYS A 26 -8.68 -15.02 0.11
N LYS A 27 -9.86 -14.77 0.64
CA LYS A 27 -11.07 -14.65 -0.15
C LYS A 27 -11.07 -13.37 -0.99
N ASN A 28 -10.66 -12.26 -0.39
CA ASN A 28 -10.73 -10.94 -1.01
C ASN A 28 -9.39 -10.45 -1.54
N PHE A 29 -8.27 -10.93 -0.98
CA PHE A 29 -6.95 -10.43 -1.31
C PHE A 29 -5.96 -11.56 -1.54
N LYS A 30 -5.00 -11.29 -2.42
CA LYS A 30 -3.83 -12.13 -2.62
C LYS A 30 -2.60 -11.27 -2.37
N LEU A 31 -1.83 -11.60 -1.32
CA LEU A 31 -0.55 -10.92 -1.10
C LEU A 31 0.41 -11.31 -2.22
N ALA A 32 0.78 -10.35 -3.05
CA ALA A 32 1.55 -10.59 -4.28
C ALA A 32 2.99 -10.09 -4.18
N GLY A 33 3.36 -9.37 -3.15
CA GLY A 33 4.72 -8.91 -2.98
C GLY A 33 4.88 -7.90 -1.85
N ILE A 34 6.13 -7.72 -1.46
CA ILE A 34 6.57 -6.69 -0.52
C ILE A 34 7.42 -5.70 -1.30
N VAL A 35 7.23 -4.41 -1.07
CA VAL A 35 8.03 -3.36 -1.68
C VAL A 35 8.82 -2.66 -0.57
N ALA A 36 10.14 -2.76 -0.60
CA ALA A 36 11.03 -2.20 0.41
C ALA A 36 12.45 -2.12 -0.12
N ARG A 37 13.34 -1.45 0.62
CA ARG A 37 14.71 -1.18 0.15
C ARG A 37 15.68 -2.36 0.21
N GLY A 38 15.21 -3.55 0.58
CA GLY A 38 16.08 -4.73 0.61
C GLY A 38 16.85 -4.93 1.91
N SER A 39 16.42 -4.32 3.02
CA SER A 39 17.01 -4.57 4.34
C SER A 39 16.79 -6.03 4.74
N GLU A 40 17.58 -6.51 5.70
CA GLU A 40 17.41 -7.87 6.24
C GLU A 40 15.98 -8.10 6.74
N ARG A 41 15.39 -7.10 7.42
CA ARG A 41 14.01 -7.16 7.90
C ARG A 41 13.03 -7.34 6.74
N SER A 42 13.21 -6.61 5.64
CA SER A 42 12.30 -6.71 4.48
C SER A 42 12.47 -8.03 3.75
N GLN A 43 13.69 -8.55 3.65
CA GLN A 43 13.95 -9.87 3.07
C GLN A 43 13.26 -10.96 3.89
N LYS A 44 13.39 -10.92 5.20
CA LYS A 44 12.72 -11.87 6.09
C LYS A 44 11.21 -11.79 6.01
N CYS A 45 10.67 -10.59 5.87
CA CYS A 45 9.23 -10.38 5.71
C CYS A 45 8.72 -11.05 4.42
N ALA A 46 9.40 -10.83 3.31
CA ALA A 46 9.04 -11.43 2.03
C ALA A 46 9.15 -12.97 2.08
N GLU A 47 10.21 -13.49 2.69
CA GLU A 47 10.40 -14.93 2.87
C GLU A 47 9.30 -15.54 3.73
N HIS A 48 8.93 -14.86 4.82
CA HIS A 48 7.89 -15.33 5.73
C HIS A 48 6.57 -15.57 5.01
N TYR A 49 6.20 -14.67 4.09
CA TYR A 49 4.96 -14.78 3.33
C TYR A 49 5.13 -15.54 2.01
N GLY A 50 6.35 -15.90 1.64
CA GLY A 50 6.63 -16.61 0.39
C GLY A 50 6.33 -15.78 -0.85
N VAL A 51 6.58 -14.47 -0.80
CA VAL A 51 6.29 -13.54 -1.90
C VAL A 51 7.57 -12.82 -2.35
N PRO A 52 7.57 -12.26 -3.58
CA PRO A 52 8.71 -11.50 -4.06
C PRO A 52 8.96 -10.23 -3.24
N LEU A 53 10.21 -9.81 -3.17
CA LEU A 53 10.61 -8.50 -2.67
C LEU A 53 10.97 -7.62 -3.87
N TYR A 54 10.26 -6.52 -4.01
CA TYR A 54 10.55 -5.50 -5.03
C TYR A 54 11.23 -4.32 -4.34
N GLU A 55 12.35 -3.87 -4.88
CA GLU A 55 13.13 -2.78 -4.27
C GLU A 55 12.69 -1.40 -4.74
N SER A 56 11.85 -1.34 -5.76
CA SER A 56 11.29 -0.09 -6.28
C SER A 56 9.92 -0.33 -6.90
N VAL A 57 9.15 0.74 -7.04
CA VAL A 57 7.83 0.68 -7.70
C VAL A 57 7.97 0.21 -9.16
N SER A 58 9.06 0.59 -9.81
CA SER A 58 9.28 0.20 -11.21
C SER A 58 9.39 -1.31 -11.42
N GLN A 59 9.79 -2.07 -10.40
CA GLN A 59 9.90 -3.52 -10.46
C GLN A 59 8.56 -4.22 -10.25
N VAL A 60 7.56 -3.51 -9.72
CA VAL A 60 6.25 -4.09 -9.43
C VAL A 60 5.48 -4.34 -10.74
N PRO A 61 4.95 -5.56 -10.95
CA PRO A 61 4.15 -5.83 -12.15
C PRO A 61 2.93 -4.93 -12.27
N SER A 62 2.53 -4.61 -13.50
CA SER A 62 1.38 -3.73 -13.74
C SER A 62 0.03 -4.42 -13.52
N ASP A 63 0.00 -5.73 -13.30
CA ASP A 63 -1.22 -6.47 -13.00
C ASP A 63 -1.59 -6.47 -11.51
N ILE A 64 -0.89 -5.70 -10.69
CA ILE A 64 -1.24 -5.49 -9.29
C ILE A 64 -2.45 -4.56 -9.20
N ASP A 65 -3.40 -4.91 -8.34
CA ASP A 65 -4.64 -4.14 -8.17
C ASP A 65 -4.49 -3.02 -7.13
N ILE A 66 -3.85 -3.31 -5.99
CA ILE A 66 -3.75 -2.39 -4.86
C ILE A 66 -2.33 -2.39 -4.28
N ALA A 67 -1.87 -1.22 -3.91
CA ALA A 67 -0.67 -1.05 -3.09
C ALA A 67 -1.06 -0.41 -1.75
N CYS A 68 -0.70 -1.05 -0.65
CA CYS A 68 -0.81 -0.47 0.68
C CYS A 68 0.53 0.17 1.03
N VAL A 69 0.57 1.48 1.09
CA VAL A 69 1.80 2.24 1.33
C VAL A 69 1.86 2.66 2.79
N ALA A 70 2.66 1.94 3.56
CA ALA A 70 2.88 2.19 4.99
C ALA A 70 4.26 2.82 5.21
N ILE A 71 4.52 3.89 4.50
CA ILE A 71 5.74 4.68 4.53
C ILE A 71 5.38 6.11 4.92
N ARG A 72 6.19 6.72 5.77
CA ARG A 72 5.96 8.10 6.21
C ARG A 72 5.80 9.03 5.01
N THR A 73 4.80 9.90 5.09
CA THR A 73 4.53 10.92 4.08
C THR A 73 5.39 12.16 4.32
N GLY A 74 5.27 13.15 3.42
CA GLY A 74 5.96 14.42 3.56
C GLY A 74 5.68 15.14 4.88
N ALA A 75 4.50 14.95 5.45
CA ALA A 75 4.14 15.50 6.77
C ALA A 75 5.08 15.03 7.88
N LEU A 76 5.71 13.86 7.73
CA LEU A 76 6.68 13.31 8.68
C LEU A 76 8.08 13.18 8.08
N GLY A 77 8.36 13.89 7.00
CA GLY A 77 9.67 13.90 6.37
C GLY A 77 10.00 12.66 5.55
N GLY A 78 8.99 11.89 5.15
CA GLY A 78 9.16 10.71 4.33
C GLY A 78 8.70 10.91 2.89
N ASN A 79 8.76 9.87 2.09
CA ASN A 79 8.40 9.88 0.67
C ASN A 79 7.21 8.98 0.33
N GLY A 80 6.36 8.68 1.30
CA GLY A 80 5.19 7.84 1.09
C GLY A 80 4.23 8.38 0.03
N THR A 81 4.07 9.70 -0.03
CA THR A 81 3.22 10.35 -1.04
C THR A 81 3.78 10.18 -2.45
N GLU A 82 5.07 10.40 -2.63
CA GLU A 82 5.72 10.24 -3.93
C GLU A 82 5.64 8.80 -4.42
N ILE A 83 5.85 7.84 -3.53
CA ILE A 83 5.71 6.41 -3.83
C ILE A 83 4.27 6.09 -4.23
N SER A 84 3.29 6.63 -3.50
CA SER A 84 1.88 6.46 -3.82
C SER A 84 1.56 6.97 -5.22
N ILE A 85 2.06 8.14 -5.58
CA ILE A 85 1.86 8.73 -6.89
C ILE A 85 2.48 7.85 -7.99
N GLU A 86 3.67 7.26 -7.74
CA GLU A 86 4.26 6.32 -8.69
C GLU A 86 3.36 5.12 -8.97
N PHE A 87 2.74 4.55 -7.92
CA PHE A 87 1.77 3.47 -8.10
C PHE A 87 0.54 3.92 -8.88
N LEU A 88 -0.02 5.09 -8.51
CA LEU A 88 -1.20 5.62 -9.19
C LEU A 88 -0.94 5.87 -10.68
N LYS A 89 0.25 6.34 -11.04
CA LYS A 89 0.65 6.52 -12.44
C LYS A 89 0.69 5.21 -13.22
N LYS A 90 0.90 4.09 -12.54
CA LYS A 90 0.84 2.75 -13.14
C LYS A 90 -0.58 2.19 -13.21
N GLY A 91 -1.57 2.94 -12.75
CA GLY A 91 -2.96 2.47 -12.67
C GLY A 91 -3.23 1.54 -11.49
N ILE A 92 -2.34 1.53 -10.50
CA ILE A 92 -2.49 0.73 -9.30
C ILE A 92 -3.15 1.59 -8.22
N SER A 93 -4.27 1.11 -7.67
CA SER A 93 -4.95 1.80 -6.58
C SER A 93 -4.12 1.79 -5.31
N VAL A 94 -4.24 2.83 -4.48
CA VAL A 94 -3.38 3.01 -3.31
C VAL A 94 -4.19 3.24 -2.05
N ILE A 95 -3.77 2.56 -0.97
CA ILE A 95 -4.13 2.91 0.39
C ILE A 95 -2.86 3.47 1.05
N LEU A 96 -2.88 4.75 1.42
CA LEU A 96 -1.74 5.42 2.04
C LEU A 96 -1.98 5.59 3.53
N GLU A 97 -1.05 5.09 4.35
CA GLU A 97 -1.16 5.17 5.81
C GLU A 97 -1.03 6.61 6.31
N GLN A 98 -1.81 6.93 7.34
CA GLN A 98 -1.79 8.22 8.01
C GLN A 98 -0.49 8.43 8.82
N PRO A 99 -0.09 9.69 9.10
CA PRO A 99 -0.77 10.94 8.74
C PRO A 99 -0.41 11.41 7.33
N VAL A 100 -1.40 12.00 6.64
CA VAL A 100 -1.21 12.57 5.30
C VAL A 100 -1.75 13.99 5.30
N HIS A 101 -0.95 14.93 4.82
CA HIS A 101 -1.38 16.33 4.73
C HIS A 101 -2.45 16.49 3.63
N HIS A 102 -3.44 17.37 3.84
CA HIS A 102 -4.55 17.53 2.91
C HIS A 102 -4.11 17.87 1.47
N LYS A 103 -3.00 18.60 1.30
CA LYS A 103 -2.46 18.90 -0.03
C LYS A 103 -1.92 17.65 -0.73
N GLU A 104 -1.31 16.75 0.03
CA GLU A 104 -0.82 15.47 -0.49
C GLU A 104 -1.99 14.57 -0.88
N ILE A 105 -3.06 14.56 -0.08
CA ILE A 105 -4.29 13.81 -0.39
C ILE A 105 -4.89 14.32 -1.70
N ALA A 106 -5.01 15.64 -1.86
CA ALA A 106 -5.56 16.24 -3.06
C ALA A 106 -4.74 15.87 -4.31
N GLU A 107 -3.42 15.88 -4.18
CA GLU A 107 -2.52 15.50 -5.27
C GLU A 107 -2.68 14.02 -5.64
N CYS A 108 -2.74 13.14 -4.65
CA CYS A 108 -2.97 11.72 -4.90
C CYS A 108 -4.31 11.46 -5.59
N PHE A 109 -5.38 12.13 -5.17
CA PHE A 109 -6.68 12.03 -5.84
C PHE A 109 -6.62 12.47 -7.30
N LYS A 110 -5.85 13.51 -7.59
CA LYS A 110 -5.67 13.99 -8.96
C LYS A 110 -5.05 12.91 -9.85
N PHE A 111 -3.98 12.26 -9.37
CA PHE A 111 -3.33 11.18 -10.11
C PHE A 111 -4.19 9.92 -10.20
N ALA A 112 -4.93 9.59 -9.16
CA ALA A 112 -5.85 8.46 -9.18
C ALA A 112 -6.91 8.66 -10.26
N ARG A 113 -7.51 9.85 -10.30
CA ARG A 113 -8.54 10.20 -11.29
C ARG A 113 -7.98 10.16 -12.72
N SER A 114 -6.78 10.71 -12.92
CA SER A 114 -6.12 10.74 -14.24
C SER A 114 -5.76 9.36 -14.77
N ASN A 115 -5.54 8.39 -13.87
CA ASN A 115 -5.12 7.03 -14.23
C ASN A 115 -6.21 5.98 -13.98
N ASN A 116 -7.44 6.43 -13.76
CA ASN A 116 -8.62 5.57 -13.61
C ASN A 116 -8.48 4.51 -12.51
N CYS A 117 -7.91 4.89 -11.39
CA CYS A 117 -7.79 4.04 -10.20
C CYS A 117 -8.26 4.79 -8.95
N CYS A 118 -8.22 4.12 -7.81
CA CYS A 118 -8.73 4.63 -6.55
C CYS A 118 -7.60 5.00 -5.60
N PHE A 119 -7.85 6.00 -4.77
CA PHE A 119 -6.96 6.37 -3.68
C PHE A 119 -7.76 6.54 -2.40
N MET A 120 -7.22 6.03 -1.30
CA MET A 120 -7.76 6.30 0.04
C MET A 120 -6.64 6.33 1.06
N THR A 121 -6.90 7.02 2.18
CA THR A 121 -5.99 6.98 3.31
C THR A 121 -6.40 5.85 4.26
N GLY A 122 -5.40 5.22 4.88
CA GLY A 122 -5.63 4.20 5.88
C GLY A 122 -6.04 4.84 7.19
N ASP A 123 -7.31 4.81 7.52
CA ASP A 123 -7.83 5.36 8.76
C ASP A 123 -8.34 4.24 9.65
N LEU A 124 -7.41 3.76 10.48
CA LEU A 124 -7.71 2.66 11.38
C LEU A 124 -8.77 3.04 12.42
N TYR A 125 -8.71 4.26 12.93
CA TYR A 125 -9.57 4.67 14.03
C TYR A 125 -11.05 4.77 13.65
N LEU A 126 -11.34 5.28 12.46
CA LEU A 126 -12.73 5.39 11.98
C LEU A 126 -13.41 4.03 11.81
N ASN A 127 -12.62 2.97 11.70
CA ASN A 127 -13.14 1.63 11.49
C ASN A 127 -13.15 0.79 12.77
N MET A 128 -12.74 1.33 13.90
CA MET A 128 -12.82 0.64 15.19
C MET A 128 -14.25 0.73 15.73
N PRO A 129 -14.83 -0.40 16.18
CA PRO A 129 -16.21 -0.41 16.68
C PRO A 129 -16.49 0.58 17.82
N GLU A 130 -15.49 0.84 18.65
CA GLU A 130 -15.59 1.76 19.80
C GLU A 130 -15.78 3.20 19.37
N ILE A 131 -15.37 3.56 18.18
CA ILE A 131 -15.43 4.94 17.65
C ILE A 131 -16.60 5.13 16.69
N ARG A 132 -17.08 4.06 16.08
CA ARG A 132 -18.16 4.09 15.07
C ARG A 132 -19.56 4.25 15.65
N ARG A 133 -19.72 4.82 16.77
CA ARG A 133 -21.05 5.01 17.39
C ARG A 133 -21.82 6.20 16.83
#